data_7e4142ab38687d900505a558a918b286
#
_entry.id   7e4142ab38687d900505a558a918b286
#
_cell.length_a   1.000
_cell.length_b   1.000
_cell.length_c   1.000
_cell.angle_alpha   90.00
_cell.angle_beta   90.00
_cell.angle_gamma   90.00
#
_symmetry.space_group_name_H-M   'P 1'
#
loop_
_entity.id
_entity.type
_entity.pdbx_description
1 polymer ?
#
loop_
_entity_poly.entity_id
_entity_poly.type
_entity_poly.pdbx_seq_one_letter_code
_entity_poly.pdbx_strand_id
1 'polypeptide(L)'
;MLKRVDSQKFKEFNFQDFPDKNGRFGKFGGRFVAETLMPLLLDVEKEYEKAKKSAKFLNEIDYYFKNYVGRPSPLYFAERLSKKLNGAKIYFKRDELNHTGAHKINNCIG
;
A
#
# COMPACT_ATOMS: atom_id res chain seq x y z
N MET A 1 -27.93 -19.27 9.12
CA MET A 1 -27.57 -19.91 7.84
C MET A 1 -26.89 -18.83 6.97
N LEU A 2 -25.57 -18.77 6.93
CA LEU A 2 -24.82 -17.81 6.14
C LEU A 2 -24.92 -18.21 4.66
N LYS A 3 -25.53 -17.35 3.83
CA LYS A 3 -25.55 -17.55 2.38
C LYS A 3 -24.12 -17.58 1.87
N ARG A 4 -23.71 -18.68 1.20
CA ARG A 4 -22.45 -18.76 0.49
C ARG A 4 -22.38 -17.62 -0.51
N VAL A 5 -21.35 -16.80 -0.38
CA VAL A 5 -21.06 -15.75 -1.37
C VAL A 5 -20.70 -16.45 -2.67
N ASP A 6 -21.42 -16.11 -3.73
CA ASP A 6 -21.28 -16.72 -5.04
C ASP A 6 -19.89 -16.44 -5.61
N SER A 7 -19.05 -17.46 -5.62
CA SER A 7 -17.66 -17.38 -6.08
C SER A 7 -17.52 -17.06 -7.58
N GLN A 8 -18.60 -17.17 -8.35
CA GLN A 8 -18.59 -16.82 -9.78
C GLN A 8 -18.55 -15.31 -10.02
N LYS A 9 -19.11 -14.49 -9.13
CA LYS A 9 -19.09 -13.02 -9.26
C LYS A 9 -17.72 -12.38 -9.09
N PHE A 10 -16.75 -13.09 -8.48
CA PHE A 10 -15.39 -12.57 -8.28
C PHE A 10 -14.45 -12.80 -9.47
N LYS A 11 -14.83 -13.62 -10.45
CA LYS A 11 -13.98 -13.91 -11.63
C LYS A 11 -13.92 -12.78 -12.67
N GLU A 12 -14.79 -11.78 -12.57
CA GLU A 12 -14.86 -10.67 -13.54
C GLU A 12 -14.09 -9.41 -13.13
N PHE A 13 -13.47 -9.39 -11.92
CA PHE A 13 -12.73 -8.23 -11.45
C PHE A 13 -11.21 -8.41 -11.64
N ASN A 14 -10.64 -7.71 -12.60
CA ASN A 14 -9.20 -7.54 -12.67
C ASN A 14 -8.80 -6.44 -11.68
N PHE A 15 -8.17 -6.81 -10.57
CA PHE A 15 -7.74 -5.86 -9.55
C PHE A 15 -6.68 -4.85 -10.03
N GLN A 16 -6.04 -5.12 -11.17
CA GLN A 16 -5.08 -4.19 -11.78
C GLN A 16 -5.75 -2.99 -12.45
N ASP A 17 -7.06 -3.07 -12.73
CA ASP A 17 -7.83 -1.99 -13.34
C ASP A 17 -8.40 -1.01 -12.30
N PHE A 18 -8.09 -1.21 -11.02
CA PHE A 18 -8.59 -0.38 -9.93
C PHE A 18 -7.48 0.42 -9.22
N PRO A 19 -7.81 1.61 -8.70
CA PRO A 19 -9.08 2.33 -8.88
C PRO A 19 -9.25 2.83 -10.32
N ASP A 20 -10.49 3.01 -10.75
CA ASP A 20 -10.78 3.68 -12.02
C ASP A 20 -10.41 5.19 -11.94
N LYS A 21 -10.53 5.91 -13.06
CA LYS A 21 -10.23 7.34 -13.16
C LYS A 21 -11.03 8.24 -12.20
N ASN A 22 -12.11 7.73 -11.61
CA ASN A 22 -12.94 8.42 -10.63
C ASN A 22 -12.64 7.96 -9.19
N GLY A 23 -11.59 7.17 -8.98
CA GLY A 23 -11.23 6.61 -7.68
C GLY A 23 -12.19 5.53 -7.19
N ARG A 24 -12.84 4.80 -8.09
CA ARG A 24 -13.81 3.77 -7.73
C ARG A 24 -13.24 2.36 -7.90
N PHE A 25 -13.70 1.48 -7.03
CA PHE A 25 -13.48 0.04 -7.05
C PHE A 25 -14.84 -0.64 -7.32
N GLY A 26 -15.28 -0.64 -8.58
CA GLY A 26 -16.64 -1.03 -8.96
C GLY A 26 -17.69 -0.10 -8.34
N LYS A 27 -18.60 -0.64 -7.52
CA LYS A 27 -19.61 0.15 -6.80
C LYS A 27 -19.10 0.86 -5.54
N PHE A 28 -17.87 0.59 -5.12
CA PHE A 28 -17.25 1.15 -3.90
C PHE A 28 -16.28 2.27 -4.24
N GLY A 29 -15.93 3.08 -3.25
CA GLY A 29 -14.96 4.16 -3.40
C GLY A 29 -15.56 5.39 -4.08
N GLY A 30 -14.68 6.21 -4.65
CA GLY A 30 -14.99 7.51 -5.24
C GLY A 30 -14.33 8.64 -4.44
N ARG A 31 -14.61 9.89 -4.85
CA ARG A 31 -14.05 11.09 -4.23
C ARG A 31 -15.16 11.87 -3.55
N PHE A 32 -15.21 11.80 -2.21
CA PHE A 32 -16.26 12.42 -1.40
C PHE A 32 -15.62 13.45 -0.45
N VAL A 33 -15.43 14.65 -0.97
CA VAL A 33 -14.88 15.79 -0.23
C VAL A 33 -15.79 17.00 -0.45
N ALA A 34 -15.62 18.05 0.38
CA ALA A 34 -16.30 19.30 0.13
C ALA A 34 -15.95 19.85 -1.26
N GLU A 35 -16.91 20.43 -1.98
CA GLU A 35 -16.72 20.93 -3.35
C GLU A 35 -15.56 21.93 -3.44
N THR A 36 -15.36 22.74 -2.41
CA THR A 36 -14.26 23.71 -2.32
C THR A 36 -12.87 23.08 -2.33
N LEU A 37 -12.74 21.80 -1.90
CA LEU A 37 -11.48 21.06 -1.90
C LEU A 37 -11.24 20.27 -3.19
N MET A 38 -12.26 20.07 -4.01
CA MET A 38 -12.14 19.25 -5.21
C MET A 38 -11.09 19.76 -6.20
N PRO A 39 -11.00 21.07 -6.52
CA PRO A 39 -9.96 21.59 -7.41
C PRO A 39 -8.55 21.24 -6.90
N LEU A 40 -8.28 21.44 -5.61
CA LEU A 40 -6.99 21.12 -5.00
C LEU A 40 -6.65 19.63 -5.13
N LEU A 41 -7.61 18.75 -4.89
CA LEU A 41 -7.39 17.29 -5.02
C LEU A 41 -7.07 16.88 -6.46
N LEU A 42 -7.73 17.51 -7.43
CA LEU A 42 -7.44 17.24 -8.85
C LEU A 42 -6.04 17.72 -9.25
N ASP A 43 -5.59 18.85 -8.70
CA ASP A 43 -4.23 19.33 -8.90
C ASP A 43 -3.19 18.40 -8.26
N VAL A 44 -3.43 17.92 -7.02
CA VAL A 44 -2.57 16.93 -6.36
C VAL A 44 -2.50 15.65 -7.17
N GLU A 45 -3.62 15.13 -7.67
CA GLU A 45 -3.63 13.94 -8.52
C GLU A 45 -2.79 14.14 -9.78
N LYS A 46 -2.95 15.29 -10.45
CA LYS A 46 -2.19 15.62 -11.66
C LYS A 46 -0.68 15.67 -11.38
N GLU A 47 -0.26 16.28 -10.29
CA GLU A 47 1.16 16.33 -9.91
C GLU A 47 1.67 14.94 -9.50
N TYR A 48 0.88 14.13 -8.81
CA TYR A 48 1.22 12.74 -8.50
C TYR A 48 1.44 11.92 -9.79
N GLU A 49 0.56 12.06 -10.78
CA GLU A 49 0.71 11.37 -12.08
C GLU A 49 1.98 11.77 -12.85
N LYS A 50 2.48 12.98 -12.62
CA LYS A 50 3.79 13.41 -13.16
C LYS A 50 4.94 12.85 -12.34
N ALA A 51 4.85 12.96 -11.00
CA ALA A 51 5.90 12.55 -10.10
C ALA A 51 6.22 11.06 -10.25
N LYS A 52 5.21 10.18 -10.28
CA LYS A 52 5.40 8.73 -10.43
C LYS A 52 6.03 8.31 -11.77
N LYS A 53 6.11 9.21 -12.76
CA LYS A 53 6.80 8.98 -14.04
C LYS A 53 8.19 9.62 -14.09
N SER A 54 8.55 10.41 -13.08
CA SER A 54 9.83 11.11 -13.01
C SER A 54 10.91 10.20 -12.44
N ALA A 55 11.88 9.84 -13.25
CA ALA A 55 13.03 9.04 -12.79
C ALA A 55 13.80 9.75 -11.65
N LYS A 56 13.93 11.08 -11.71
CA LYS A 56 14.56 11.87 -10.64
C LYS A 56 13.84 11.69 -9.32
N PHE A 57 12.52 11.85 -9.31
CA PHE A 57 11.68 11.71 -8.11
C PHE A 57 11.75 10.28 -7.55
N LEU A 58 11.63 9.27 -8.42
CA LEU A 58 11.68 7.85 -7.98
C LEU A 58 13.05 7.49 -7.40
N ASN A 59 14.14 7.95 -7.99
CA ASN A 59 15.49 7.73 -7.49
C ASN A 59 15.72 8.42 -6.14
N GLU A 60 15.17 9.61 -5.94
CA GLU A 60 15.26 10.35 -4.68
C GLU A 60 14.48 9.63 -3.56
N ILE A 61 13.25 9.17 -3.84
CA ILE A 61 12.48 8.34 -2.89
C ILE A 61 13.24 7.07 -2.54
N ASP A 62 13.77 6.34 -3.53
CA ASP A 62 14.52 5.10 -3.30
C ASP A 62 15.78 5.34 -2.46
N TYR A 63 16.47 6.45 -2.69
CA TYR A 63 17.60 6.87 -1.87
C TYR A 63 17.21 7.04 -0.40
N TYR A 64 16.12 7.76 -0.12
CA TYR A 64 15.64 7.96 1.25
C TYR A 64 15.13 6.68 1.88
N PHE A 65 14.42 5.84 1.15
CA PHE A 65 13.99 4.54 1.66
C PHE A 65 15.18 3.67 2.08
N LYS A 66 16.23 3.64 1.32
CA LYS A 66 17.42 2.84 1.64
C LYS A 66 18.25 3.45 2.78
N ASN A 67 18.54 4.74 2.69
CA ASN A 67 19.59 5.35 3.52
C ASN A 67 19.05 6.02 4.78
N TYR A 68 17.79 6.43 4.79
CA TYR A 68 17.15 7.08 5.94
C TYR A 68 16.15 6.17 6.65
N VAL A 69 15.25 5.54 5.91
CA VAL A 69 14.22 4.66 6.48
C VAL A 69 14.78 3.29 6.88
N GLY A 70 15.73 2.76 6.12
CA GLY A 70 16.29 1.41 6.33
C GLY A 70 15.48 0.31 5.64
N ARG A 71 14.87 0.61 4.50
CA ARG A 71 14.13 -0.38 3.69
C ARG A 71 15.02 -1.08 2.65
N PRO A 72 14.68 -2.33 2.26
CA PRO A 72 13.56 -3.13 2.77
C PRO A 72 13.80 -3.60 4.21
N SER A 73 12.76 -3.52 5.07
CA SER A 73 12.82 -4.07 6.43
C SER A 73 12.95 -5.59 6.38
N PRO A 74 13.72 -6.22 7.31
CA PRO A 74 13.96 -7.65 7.29
C PRO A 74 12.70 -8.50 7.41
N LEU A 75 12.72 -9.67 6.79
CA LEU A 75 11.75 -10.73 6.99
C LEU A 75 12.39 -11.78 7.90
N TYR A 76 11.90 -11.88 9.13
CA TYR A 76 12.45 -12.77 10.17
C TYR A 76 11.61 -14.05 10.30
N PHE A 77 12.24 -15.20 10.13
CA PHE A 77 11.59 -16.49 10.39
C PHE A 77 11.57 -16.80 11.89
N ALA A 78 10.38 -16.89 12.47
CA ALA A 78 10.17 -17.22 13.87
C ALA A 78 10.19 -18.74 14.08
N GLU A 79 11.39 -19.35 13.96
CA GLU A 79 11.57 -20.81 13.96
C GLU A 79 11.00 -21.49 15.21
N ARG A 80 11.37 -21.00 16.40
CA ARG A 80 10.91 -21.57 17.67
C ARG A 80 9.39 -21.51 17.84
N LEU A 81 8.79 -20.37 17.43
CA LEU A 81 7.35 -20.18 17.48
C LEU A 81 6.64 -21.11 16.48
N SER A 82 7.16 -21.22 15.27
CA SER A 82 6.63 -22.13 14.24
C SER A 82 6.67 -23.59 14.71
N LYS A 83 7.78 -24.02 15.30
CA LYS A 83 7.91 -25.36 15.88
C LYS A 83 6.96 -25.60 17.05
N LYS A 84 6.83 -24.62 17.96
CA LYS A 84 5.95 -24.74 19.14
C LYS A 84 4.48 -24.87 18.74
N LEU A 85 4.04 -24.16 17.71
CA LEU A 85 2.66 -24.18 17.24
C LEU A 85 2.36 -25.36 16.31
N ASN A 86 3.39 -26.06 15.81
CA ASN A 86 3.29 -27.22 14.92
C ASN A 86 2.31 -27.01 13.74
N GLY A 87 2.33 -25.85 13.14
CA GLY A 87 1.43 -25.43 12.06
C GLY A 87 2.17 -24.71 10.93
N ALA A 88 1.62 -23.60 10.47
CA ALA A 88 2.23 -22.79 9.43
C ALA A 88 3.58 -22.20 9.85
N LYS A 89 4.47 -21.98 8.88
CA LYS A 89 5.71 -21.22 9.07
C LYS A 89 5.36 -19.75 9.33
N ILE A 90 5.81 -19.20 10.45
CA ILE A 90 5.52 -17.82 10.87
C ILE A 90 6.70 -16.94 10.55
N TYR A 91 6.45 -15.86 9.83
CA TYR A 91 7.42 -14.83 9.51
C TYR A 91 6.96 -13.48 10.03
N PHE A 92 7.89 -12.71 10.57
CA PHE A 92 7.65 -11.31 10.95
C PHE A 92 8.30 -10.38 9.93
N LYS A 93 7.49 -9.49 9.35
CA LYS A 93 8.00 -8.33 8.62
C LYS A 93 8.38 -7.27 9.65
N ARG A 94 9.70 -7.06 9.81
CA ARG A 94 10.30 -6.29 10.91
C ARG A 94 10.28 -4.78 10.65
N ASP A 95 9.08 -4.17 10.51
CA ASP A 95 8.94 -2.73 10.25
C ASP A 95 9.26 -1.84 11.47
N GLU A 96 9.35 -2.44 12.66
CA GLU A 96 9.84 -1.76 13.85
C GLU A 96 11.34 -1.43 13.79
N LEU A 97 12.07 -2.02 12.84
CA LEU A 97 13.49 -1.70 12.58
C LEU A 97 13.67 -0.50 11.66
N ASN A 98 12.61 0.03 11.08
CA ASN A 98 12.68 1.29 10.35
C ASN A 98 13.07 2.44 11.28
N HIS A 99 13.65 3.51 10.73
CA HIS A 99 14.23 4.62 11.48
C HIS A 99 13.37 5.17 12.62
N THR A 100 12.04 5.28 12.44
CA THR A 100 11.12 5.77 13.49
C THR A 100 10.52 4.66 14.35
N GLY A 101 10.98 3.42 14.22
CA GLY A 101 10.45 2.28 14.94
C GLY A 101 9.06 1.83 14.49
N ALA A 102 8.58 2.29 13.33
CA ALA A 102 7.25 1.98 12.81
C ALA A 102 7.16 2.11 11.29
N HIS A 103 6.13 1.48 10.69
CA HIS A 103 5.89 1.53 9.25
C HIS A 103 5.43 2.91 8.73
N LYS A 104 4.94 3.79 9.59
CA LYS A 104 4.36 5.10 9.20
C LYS A 104 5.35 6.02 8.49
N ILE A 105 6.65 5.87 8.74
CA ILE A 105 7.69 6.63 8.03
C ILE A 105 7.61 6.46 6.51
N ASN A 106 7.09 5.33 6.03
CA ASN A 106 6.91 5.09 4.60
C ASN A 106 5.98 6.11 3.92
N ASN A 107 4.99 6.63 4.67
CA ASN A 107 4.06 7.64 4.17
C ASN A 107 4.60 9.07 4.37
N CYS A 108 5.62 9.25 5.19
CA CYS A 108 6.18 10.57 5.50
C CYS A 108 7.29 10.98 4.53
N ILE A 109 7.85 10.02 3.81
CA ILE A 109 8.95 10.25 2.85
C ILE A 109 8.42 10.64 1.46
N GLY A 110 7.19 10.22 1.11
CA GLY A 110 6.59 10.44 -0.22
C GLY A 110 5.95 11.81 -0.43
#